data_09fbc05cbf95f1ffc583f21a78f17384
#
_entry.id   09fbc05cbf95f1ffc583f21a78f17384
#
_cell.length_a   1.000
_cell.length_b   1.000
_cell.length_c   1.000
_cell.angle_alpha   90.00
_cell.angle_beta   90.00
_cell.angle_gamma   90.00
#
_symmetry.space_group_name_H-M   'P 1'
#
loop_
_entity.id
_entity.type
_entity.pdbx_description
1 polymer ?
#
loop_
_entity_poly.entity_id
_entity_poly.type
_entity_poly.pdbx_seq_one_letter_code
_entity_poly.pdbx_strand_id
1 'polypeptide(L)'
;LIPFIMEADSLNCCVLGEDVTPEQPEFALFIREVVREMTAKAGQKCTAIRRIIVPLAQINAVSDALISRLHKVTVGDPAQEGVKMGALVNSEQRQDVQESVNKLIAAGCEVLLGGEADLSAAGAFFPPTLLYCSQPDETPAVHAIEAFGPVATLMPYRVRQHALTLARAGGGSLAGTLVTASGELAREFILGAARAHGRIQILNEASSVESTGHGSPLPQLVHGGPGRAGGGEELGGLRSVKHYMQRTAVQGSPTMLATIGQQWVRGAQVNEDRIHPFRKYFEEIQPGDSLLTPRRTLTEADIVNFACLSGDHFYAHMDKIAAAESIFGERVVHGYFLISAAAGLFVDAGVGPVIANYGMENLRFIEPVKPGDTIQVRLTCKRKTVKRQRSADEKATGVVEWAVEIFNQHQQAVALYSILTLVARQQGDFPA
;
A
#
# COMPACT_ATOMS: atom_id res chain seq x y z
N LEU A 1 24.47 -13.50 8.51
CA LEU A 1 24.09 -13.88 7.14
C LEU A 1 23.48 -12.66 6.47
N ILE A 2 24.02 -12.29 5.31
CA ILE A 2 23.45 -11.22 4.47
C ILE A 2 22.31 -11.82 3.65
N PRO A 3 21.13 -11.19 3.56
CA PRO A 3 20.07 -11.63 2.66
C PRO A 3 20.60 -11.69 1.21
N PHE A 4 20.43 -12.83 0.55
CA PHE A 4 20.75 -13.00 -0.85
C PHE A 4 19.44 -13.08 -1.63
N ILE A 5 19.29 -12.21 -2.62
CA ILE A 5 18.12 -12.14 -3.50
C ILE A 5 18.63 -12.34 -4.93
N MET A 6 18.00 -13.27 -5.64
CA MET A 6 18.34 -13.56 -7.03
C MET A 6 17.09 -13.40 -7.89
N GLU A 7 17.00 -12.29 -8.63
CA GLU A 7 16.03 -12.12 -9.71
C GLU A 7 16.59 -12.83 -10.95
N ALA A 8 16.09 -14.03 -11.24
CA ALA A 8 16.60 -14.82 -12.35
C ALA A 8 15.97 -14.39 -13.68
N ASP A 9 14.63 -14.32 -13.70
CA ASP A 9 13.82 -13.89 -14.82
C ASP A 9 12.37 -13.62 -14.38
N SER A 10 11.52 -13.16 -15.30
CA SER A 10 10.12 -12.86 -14.98
C SER A 10 9.20 -13.03 -16.18
N LEU A 11 8.26 -13.96 -16.08
CA LEU A 11 7.24 -14.19 -17.12
C LEU A 11 5.94 -13.43 -16.78
N ASN A 12 6.01 -12.12 -16.85
CA ASN A 12 4.90 -11.24 -16.55
C ASN A 12 3.72 -11.44 -17.50
N CYS A 13 2.50 -11.31 -16.99
CA CYS A 13 1.31 -11.46 -17.81
C CYS A 13 0.45 -10.20 -17.85
N CYS A 14 -0.29 -10.06 -18.96
CA CYS A 14 -1.39 -9.15 -19.09
C CYS A 14 -2.65 -9.93 -19.45
N VAL A 15 -3.69 -9.82 -18.63
CA VAL A 15 -4.96 -10.54 -18.77
C VAL A 15 -6.03 -9.58 -19.22
N LEU A 16 -6.76 -9.90 -20.27
CA LEU A 16 -7.98 -9.20 -20.65
C LEU A 16 -9.17 -9.85 -19.94
N GLY A 17 -9.96 -9.06 -19.22
CA GLY A 17 -11.18 -9.52 -18.57
C GLY A 17 -12.22 -9.99 -19.58
N GLU A 18 -13.01 -10.98 -19.20
CA GLU A 18 -14.10 -11.49 -20.07
C GLU A 18 -15.25 -10.49 -20.25
N ASP A 19 -15.30 -9.47 -19.38
CA ASP A 19 -16.24 -8.35 -19.43
C ASP A 19 -15.88 -7.29 -20.48
N VAL A 20 -14.67 -7.35 -21.03
CA VAL A 20 -14.17 -6.34 -21.98
C VAL A 20 -14.42 -6.80 -23.42
N THR A 21 -15.10 -5.97 -24.19
CA THR A 21 -15.32 -6.20 -25.64
C THR A 21 -14.57 -5.17 -26.50
N PRO A 22 -14.37 -5.44 -27.81
CA PRO A 22 -13.63 -4.52 -28.69
C PRO A 22 -14.14 -3.08 -28.75
N GLU A 23 -15.41 -2.85 -28.42
CA GLU A 23 -16.07 -1.55 -28.42
C GLU A 23 -15.79 -0.73 -27.14
N GLN A 24 -15.30 -1.37 -26.08
CA GLN A 24 -15.04 -0.73 -24.81
C GLN A 24 -13.66 -0.09 -24.74
N PRO A 25 -13.50 1.03 -24.01
CA PRO A 25 -12.21 1.72 -23.86
C PRO A 25 -11.12 0.82 -23.28
N GLU A 26 -11.48 -0.10 -22.41
CA GLU A 26 -10.54 -1.08 -21.82
C GLU A 26 -9.83 -1.93 -22.86
N PHE A 27 -10.48 -2.28 -23.95
CA PHE A 27 -9.83 -3.03 -25.04
C PHE A 27 -8.68 -2.23 -25.66
N ALA A 28 -8.90 -0.97 -25.98
CA ALA A 28 -7.86 -0.10 -26.54
C ALA A 28 -6.71 0.12 -25.53
N LEU A 29 -7.03 0.19 -24.22
CA LEU A 29 -6.05 0.28 -23.15
C LEU A 29 -5.18 -0.98 -23.08
N PHE A 30 -5.80 -2.16 -23.15
CA PHE A 30 -5.10 -3.45 -23.18
C PHE A 30 -4.10 -3.53 -24.33
N ILE A 31 -4.55 -3.24 -25.55
CA ILE A 31 -3.69 -3.25 -26.73
C ILE A 31 -2.53 -2.26 -26.59
N ARG A 32 -2.81 -1.05 -26.09
CA ARG A 32 -1.79 -0.02 -25.86
C ARG A 32 -0.75 -0.47 -24.84
N GLU A 33 -1.18 -1.07 -23.75
CA GLU A 33 -0.29 -1.51 -22.67
C GLU A 33 0.61 -2.63 -23.13
N VAL A 34 0.08 -3.64 -23.82
CA VAL A 34 0.85 -4.76 -24.37
C VAL A 34 1.90 -4.26 -25.35
N VAL A 35 1.52 -3.44 -26.32
CA VAL A 35 2.45 -2.91 -27.33
C VAL A 35 3.55 -2.07 -26.67
N ARG A 36 3.21 -1.22 -25.72
CA ARG A 36 4.16 -0.40 -24.98
C ARG A 36 5.19 -1.27 -24.25
N GLU A 37 4.73 -2.27 -23.52
CA GLU A 37 5.61 -3.15 -22.75
C GLU A 37 6.48 -4.06 -23.61
N MET A 38 6.00 -4.47 -24.79
CA MET A 38 6.80 -5.22 -25.75
C MET A 38 7.90 -4.38 -26.42
N THR A 39 7.67 -3.08 -26.61
CA THR A 39 8.56 -2.24 -27.45
C THR A 39 9.42 -1.27 -26.64
N ALA A 40 9.03 -0.90 -25.43
CA ALA A 40 9.84 -0.06 -24.54
C ALA A 40 11.17 -0.74 -24.23
N LYS A 41 12.29 -0.05 -24.49
CA LYS A 41 13.66 -0.58 -24.34
C LYS A 41 13.87 -1.87 -25.15
N ALA A 42 13.25 -1.97 -26.32
CA ALA A 42 13.24 -3.19 -27.17
C ALA A 42 12.78 -4.46 -26.40
N GLY A 43 11.85 -4.31 -25.44
CA GLY A 43 11.38 -5.39 -24.59
C GLY A 43 12.37 -5.90 -23.55
N GLN A 44 13.58 -5.36 -23.49
CA GLN A 44 14.60 -5.72 -22.48
C GLN A 44 14.34 -4.99 -21.16
N LYS A 45 13.28 -5.39 -20.50
CA LYS A 45 12.75 -4.89 -19.25
C LYS A 45 12.29 -6.06 -18.40
N CYS A 46 12.73 -6.14 -17.15
CA CYS A 46 12.35 -7.22 -16.23
C CYS A 46 10.83 -7.35 -16.02
N THR A 47 10.10 -6.25 -16.18
CA THR A 47 8.64 -6.21 -16.08
C THR A 47 7.90 -6.30 -17.42
N ALA A 48 8.58 -6.48 -18.56
CA ALA A 48 7.91 -6.54 -19.86
C ALA A 48 6.86 -7.66 -19.89
N ILE A 49 5.75 -7.42 -20.58
CA ILE A 49 4.68 -8.42 -20.76
C ILE A 49 5.19 -9.51 -21.73
N ARG A 50 5.29 -10.74 -21.23
CA ARG A 50 5.69 -11.92 -21.99
C ARG A 50 4.50 -12.79 -22.37
N ARG A 51 3.46 -12.78 -21.56
CA ARG A 51 2.29 -13.65 -21.69
C ARG A 51 1.02 -12.80 -21.76
N ILE A 52 0.34 -12.89 -22.89
CA ILE A 52 -0.90 -12.14 -23.19
C ILE A 52 -2.04 -13.15 -23.10
N ILE A 53 -2.89 -13.02 -22.09
CA ILE A 53 -3.93 -14.01 -21.75
C ILE A 53 -5.30 -13.38 -22.00
N VAL A 54 -6.06 -13.93 -22.97
CA VAL A 54 -7.31 -13.31 -23.42
C VAL A 54 -8.45 -14.33 -23.53
N PRO A 55 -9.71 -13.91 -23.47
CA PRO A 55 -10.85 -14.80 -23.71
C PRO A 55 -10.74 -15.44 -25.10
N LEU A 56 -11.00 -16.75 -25.21
CA LEU A 56 -10.96 -17.47 -26.49
C LEU A 56 -11.79 -16.78 -27.58
N ALA A 57 -12.96 -16.24 -27.20
CA ALA A 57 -13.86 -15.55 -28.14
C ALA A 57 -13.24 -14.26 -28.73
N GLN A 58 -12.21 -13.71 -28.11
CA GLN A 58 -11.59 -12.44 -28.52
C GLN A 58 -10.21 -12.60 -29.14
N ILE A 59 -9.72 -13.82 -29.31
CA ILE A 59 -8.37 -14.10 -29.86
C ILE A 59 -8.13 -13.36 -31.17
N ASN A 60 -9.05 -13.44 -32.12
CA ASN A 60 -8.90 -12.82 -33.44
C ASN A 60 -8.88 -11.29 -33.34
N ALA A 61 -9.82 -10.70 -32.61
CA ALA A 61 -9.88 -9.25 -32.44
C ALA A 61 -8.61 -8.70 -31.78
N VAL A 62 -8.11 -9.37 -30.74
CA VAL A 62 -6.87 -8.98 -30.06
C VAL A 62 -5.66 -9.18 -30.97
N SER A 63 -5.56 -10.32 -31.64
CA SER A 63 -4.48 -10.61 -32.59
C SER A 63 -4.37 -9.54 -33.68
N ASP A 64 -5.49 -9.25 -34.36
CA ASP A 64 -5.53 -8.26 -35.44
C ASP A 64 -5.14 -6.86 -34.95
N ALA A 65 -5.66 -6.45 -33.78
CA ALA A 65 -5.32 -5.18 -33.17
C ALA A 65 -3.86 -5.05 -32.77
N LEU A 66 -3.27 -6.10 -32.20
CA LEU A 66 -1.85 -6.14 -31.83
C LEU A 66 -0.97 -6.09 -33.09
N ILE A 67 -1.24 -6.93 -34.08
CA ILE A 67 -0.50 -6.96 -35.35
C ILE A 67 -0.54 -5.58 -36.01
N SER A 68 -1.74 -4.99 -36.13
CA SER A 68 -1.90 -3.66 -36.75
C SER A 68 -1.08 -2.56 -36.02
N ARG A 69 -0.96 -2.64 -34.69
CA ARG A 69 -0.17 -1.67 -33.92
C ARG A 69 1.32 -1.95 -33.96
N LEU A 70 1.74 -3.21 -33.88
CA LEU A 70 3.15 -3.61 -33.91
C LEU A 70 3.78 -3.35 -35.25
N HIS A 71 3.04 -3.50 -36.35
CA HIS A 71 3.51 -3.13 -37.70
C HIS A 71 3.88 -1.63 -37.83
N LYS A 72 3.32 -0.77 -37.01
CA LYS A 72 3.62 0.68 -37.01
C LYS A 72 4.86 1.03 -36.16
N VAL A 73 5.50 0.05 -35.54
CA VAL A 73 6.71 0.23 -34.74
C VAL A 73 7.92 0.23 -35.65
N THR A 74 8.46 1.39 -35.90
CA THR A 74 9.69 1.55 -36.70
C THR A 74 10.90 1.16 -35.84
N VAL A 75 11.62 0.14 -36.25
CA VAL A 75 12.86 -0.35 -35.62
C VAL A 75 14.08 0.25 -36.33
N GLY A 76 15.01 0.83 -35.58
CA GLY A 76 16.20 1.44 -36.15
C GLY A 76 17.01 2.23 -35.14
N ASP A 77 17.90 3.09 -35.64
CA ASP A 77 18.69 4.00 -34.81
C ASP A 77 17.79 5.03 -34.14
N PRO A 78 17.74 5.08 -32.78
CA PRO A 78 16.89 6.02 -32.06
C PRO A 78 17.24 7.50 -32.30
N ALA A 79 18.40 7.81 -32.86
CA ALA A 79 18.75 9.18 -33.24
C ALA A 79 18.01 9.66 -34.50
N GLN A 80 17.42 8.74 -35.27
CA GLN A 80 16.65 9.06 -36.47
C GLN A 80 15.21 9.40 -36.14
N GLU A 81 14.69 10.41 -36.80
CA GLU A 81 13.29 10.83 -36.63
C GLU A 81 12.32 9.70 -37.05
N GLY A 82 11.29 9.48 -36.26
CA GLY A 82 10.25 8.47 -36.51
C GLY A 82 10.59 7.05 -36.04
N VAL A 83 11.81 6.78 -35.58
CA VAL A 83 12.16 5.51 -34.94
C VAL A 83 11.52 5.41 -33.57
N LYS A 84 10.84 4.28 -33.31
CA LYS A 84 10.11 4.03 -32.07
C LYS A 84 10.75 2.96 -31.19
N MET A 85 11.59 2.10 -31.74
CA MET A 85 12.28 1.05 -31.02
C MET A 85 13.72 0.92 -31.51
N GLY A 86 14.66 0.94 -30.56
CA GLY A 86 16.08 0.74 -30.84
C GLY A 86 16.50 -0.73 -30.89
N ALA A 87 17.82 -0.93 -30.86
CA ALA A 87 18.42 -2.26 -30.83
C ALA A 87 18.36 -2.86 -29.42
N LEU A 88 18.56 -4.17 -29.33
CA LEU A 88 18.93 -4.87 -28.07
C LEU A 88 20.33 -4.44 -27.60
N VAL A 89 20.71 -4.81 -26.40
CA VAL A 89 21.98 -4.40 -25.79
C VAL A 89 23.19 -4.75 -26.62
N ASN A 90 23.21 -5.96 -27.22
CA ASN A 90 24.30 -6.46 -28.08
C ASN A 90 23.84 -7.62 -29.01
N SER A 91 24.73 -8.09 -29.88
CA SER A 91 24.44 -9.17 -30.78
C SER A 91 24.28 -10.54 -30.12
N GLU A 92 24.93 -10.78 -28.99
CA GLU A 92 24.75 -12.00 -28.19
C GLU A 92 23.32 -12.09 -27.67
N GLN A 93 22.81 -11.00 -27.07
CA GLN A 93 21.42 -10.94 -26.64
C GLN A 93 20.42 -11.08 -27.81
N ARG A 94 20.75 -10.59 -29.00
CA ARG A 94 19.94 -10.79 -30.19
C ARG A 94 19.87 -12.29 -30.55
N GLN A 95 20.99 -13.00 -30.44
CA GLN A 95 21.04 -14.45 -30.67
C GLN A 95 20.24 -15.22 -29.61
N ASP A 96 20.40 -14.88 -28.33
CA ASP A 96 19.66 -15.51 -27.23
C ASP A 96 18.14 -15.35 -27.39
N VAL A 97 17.68 -14.17 -27.81
CA VAL A 97 16.26 -13.91 -28.08
C VAL A 97 15.80 -14.78 -29.28
N GLN A 98 16.59 -14.87 -30.35
CA GLN A 98 16.26 -15.72 -31.52
C GLN A 98 16.17 -17.20 -31.11
N GLU A 99 17.12 -17.69 -30.33
CA GLU A 99 17.10 -19.07 -29.83
C GLU A 99 15.86 -19.34 -28.95
N SER A 100 15.48 -18.37 -28.11
CA SER A 100 14.29 -18.47 -27.26
C SER A 100 13.01 -18.51 -28.10
N VAL A 101 12.91 -17.67 -29.13
CA VAL A 101 11.80 -17.69 -30.11
C VAL A 101 11.74 -19.04 -30.82
N ASN A 102 12.88 -19.56 -31.30
CA ASN A 102 12.95 -20.85 -31.97
C ASN A 102 12.50 -22.01 -31.05
N LYS A 103 12.87 -21.98 -29.77
CA LYS A 103 12.40 -22.96 -28.78
C LYS A 103 10.88 -22.88 -28.55
N LEU A 104 10.31 -21.71 -28.55
CA LEU A 104 8.85 -21.51 -28.41
C LEU A 104 8.11 -22.01 -29.65
N ILE A 105 8.64 -21.75 -30.86
CA ILE A 105 8.10 -22.27 -32.13
C ILE A 105 8.18 -23.80 -32.14
N ALA A 106 9.33 -24.38 -31.79
CA ALA A 106 9.51 -25.82 -31.72
C ALA A 106 8.58 -26.51 -30.71
N ALA A 107 8.16 -25.77 -29.66
CA ALA A 107 7.18 -26.23 -28.69
C ALA A 107 5.71 -26.11 -29.17
N GLY A 108 5.46 -25.61 -30.38
CA GLY A 108 4.13 -25.55 -31.00
C GLY A 108 3.51 -24.16 -31.02
N CYS A 109 4.26 -23.10 -30.73
CA CYS A 109 3.77 -21.72 -30.92
C CYS A 109 3.82 -21.33 -32.42
N GLU A 110 2.76 -20.67 -32.89
CA GLU A 110 2.64 -20.09 -34.20
C GLU A 110 3.18 -18.65 -34.22
N VAL A 111 3.87 -18.24 -35.28
CA VAL A 111 4.33 -16.87 -35.47
C VAL A 111 3.22 -16.06 -36.12
N LEU A 112 2.68 -15.06 -35.41
CA LEU A 112 1.69 -14.12 -35.96
C LEU A 112 2.36 -12.89 -36.60
N LEU A 113 3.50 -12.46 -36.03
CA LEU A 113 4.26 -11.32 -36.51
C LEU A 113 5.74 -11.46 -36.12
N GLY A 114 6.66 -11.04 -36.97
CA GLY A 114 8.11 -11.06 -36.71
C GLY A 114 8.67 -12.49 -36.73
N GLY A 115 9.35 -12.88 -35.66
CA GLY A 115 9.88 -14.25 -35.49
C GLY A 115 11.33 -14.44 -35.88
N GLU A 116 11.83 -13.67 -36.85
CA GLU A 116 13.20 -13.78 -37.32
C GLU A 116 13.90 -12.43 -37.36
N ALA A 117 15.12 -12.39 -36.84
CA ALA A 117 16.03 -11.28 -37.01
C ALA A 117 17.05 -11.60 -38.15
N ASP A 118 17.41 -10.60 -38.91
CA ASP A 118 18.55 -10.71 -39.80
C ASP A 118 19.85 -10.70 -39.00
N LEU A 119 20.34 -11.89 -38.68
CA LEU A 119 21.56 -12.05 -37.87
C LEU A 119 22.82 -11.63 -38.62
N SER A 120 22.77 -11.46 -39.97
CA SER A 120 23.88 -10.95 -40.77
C SER A 120 23.95 -9.43 -40.81
N ALA A 121 22.85 -8.74 -40.51
CA ALA A 121 22.81 -7.29 -40.48
C ALA A 121 23.64 -6.69 -39.32
N ALA A 122 24.23 -5.53 -39.59
CA ALA A 122 24.94 -4.78 -38.58
C ALA A 122 23.98 -4.29 -37.45
N GLY A 123 24.47 -4.30 -36.22
CA GLY A 123 23.68 -3.94 -35.06
C GLY A 123 22.90 -5.10 -34.42
N ALA A 124 22.20 -4.84 -33.33
CA ALA A 124 21.46 -5.84 -32.57
C ALA A 124 19.92 -5.62 -32.66
N PHE A 125 19.45 -5.23 -33.82
CA PHE A 125 18.02 -5.00 -34.05
C PHE A 125 17.27 -6.33 -34.10
N PHE A 126 16.07 -6.32 -33.47
CA PHE A 126 15.15 -7.45 -33.44
C PHE A 126 13.72 -6.93 -33.68
N PRO A 127 12.95 -7.56 -34.60
CA PRO A 127 11.59 -7.09 -34.87
C PRO A 127 10.65 -7.40 -33.69
N PRO A 128 9.62 -6.57 -33.46
CA PRO A 128 8.53 -6.95 -32.55
C PRO A 128 7.95 -8.29 -32.98
N THR A 129 7.91 -9.25 -32.07
CA THR A 129 7.50 -10.63 -32.35
C THR A 129 6.31 -11.02 -31.51
N LEU A 130 5.21 -11.38 -32.17
CA LEU A 130 4.00 -11.89 -31.54
C LEU A 130 3.85 -13.38 -31.89
N LEU A 131 3.86 -14.20 -30.86
CA LEU A 131 3.59 -15.64 -30.97
C LEU A 131 2.17 -15.94 -30.51
N TYR A 132 1.61 -17.03 -30.97
CA TYR A 132 0.33 -17.57 -30.54
C TYR A 132 0.49 -19.00 -30.05
N CYS A 133 -0.04 -19.31 -28.86
CA CYS A 133 -0.09 -20.67 -28.34
C CYS A 133 -1.55 -21.05 -28.12
N SER A 134 -2.09 -21.95 -28.95
CA SER A 134 -3.50 -22.38 -28.89
C SER A 134 -3.82 -23.29 -27.69
N GLN A 135 -2.81 -24.01 -27.20
CA GLN A 135 -2.92 -24.97 -26.08
C GLN A 135 -1.91 -24.66 -24.96
N PRO A 136 -2.09 -23.55 -24.24
CA PRO A 136 -1.10 -23.11 -23.25
C PRO A 136 -0.93 -24.08 -22.08
N ASP A 137 -1.94 -24.86 -21.73
CA ASP A 137 -1.85 -25.88 -20.66
C ASP A 137 -0.96 -27.07 -21.04
N GLU A 138 -0.88 -27.37 -22.34
CA GLU A 138 -0.09 -28.49 -22.91
C GLU A 138 1.29 -28.04 -23.37
N THR A 139 1.58 -26.73 -23.33
CA THR A 139 2.83 -26.14 -23.82
C THR A 139 3.61 -25.47 -22.68
N PRO A 140 4.29 -26.26 -21.81
CA PRO A 140 5.00 -25.70 -20.65
C PRO A 140 6.06 -24.64 -21.01
N ALA A 141 6.59 -24.69 -22.23
CA ALA A 141 7.60 -23.76 -22.70
C ALA A 141 7.17 -22.29 -22.63
N VAL A 142 5.88 -21.97 -22.88
CA VAL A 142 5.37 -20.59 -22.79
C VAL A 142 5.32 -20.04 -21.38
N HIS A 143 5.42 -20.93 -20.38
CA HIS A 143 5.46 -20.60 -18.96
C HIS A 143 6.86 -20.76 -18.34
N ALA A 144 7.86 -21.17 -19.14
CA ALA A 144 9.20 -21.46 -18.67
C ALA A 144 10.28 -20.62 -19.36
N ILE A 145 10.11 -20.26 -20.64
CA ILE A 145 11.10 -19.57 -21.45
C ILE A 145 10.80 -18.07 -21.49
N GLU A 146 11.70 -17.24 -20.99
CA GLU A 146 11.69 -15.80 -21.19
C GLU A 146 12.56 -15.43 -22.38
N ALA A 147 11.96 -14.96 -23.48
CA ALA A 147 12.68 -14.29 -24.56
C ALA A 147 12.88 -12.82 -24.17
N PHE A 148 14.07 -12.45 -23.67
CA PHE A 148 14.36 -11.13 -23.13
C PHE A 148 14.59 -10.09 -24.24
N GLY A 149 13.52 -9.84 -25.00
CA GLY A 149 13.44 -8.96 -26.16
C GLY A 149 11.99 -8.51 -26.44
N PRO A 150 11.71 -7.95 -27.62
CA PRO A 150 10.37 -7.46 -28.00
C PRO A 150 9.44 -8.62 -28.40
N VAL A 151 9.31 -9.62 -27.54
CA VAL A 151 8.61 -10.89 -27.78
C VAL A 151 7.55 -11.13 -26.73
N ALA A 152 6.34 -11.48 -27.17
CA ALA A 152 5.27 -11.94 -26.28
C ALA A 152 4.42 -13.04 -26.95
N THR A 153 3.81 -13.89 -26.12
CA THR A 153 2.96 -15.00 -26.58
C THR A 153 1.50 -14.74 -26.18
N LEU A 154 0.62 -14.75 -27.17
CA LEU A 154 -0.83 -14.67 -27.03
C LEU A 154 -1.38 -16.06 -26.72
N MET A 155 -2.25 -16.14 -25.67
CA MET A 155 -2.81 -17.40 -25.15
C MET A 155 -4.29 -17.25 -24.89
N PRO A 156 -5.15 -18.20 -25.31
CA PRO A 156 -6.56 -18.18 -25.00
C PRO A 156 -6.87 -18.74 -23.60
N TYR A 157 -7.88 -18.17 -22.94
CA TYR A 157 -8.54 -18.83 -21.83
C TYR A 157 -10.03 -19.02 -22.11
N ARG A 158 -10.66 -20.02 -21.46
CA ARG A 158 -12.06 -20.39 -21.70
C ARG A 158 -12.99 -19.88 -20.58
N VAL A 159 -12.54 -19.89 -19.35
CA VAL A 159 -13.27 -19.48 -18.14
C VAL A 159 -12.33 -18.75 -17.19
N ARG A 160 -12.87 -17.95 -16.27
CA ARG A 160 -12.09 -17.16 -15.28
C ARG A 160 -11.02 -17.98 -14.55
N GLN A 161 -11.39 -19.16 -14.08
CA GLN A 161 -10.47 -20.05 -13.37
C GLN A 161 -9.28 -20.48 -14.24
N HIS A 162 -9.49 -20.65 -15.55
CA HIS A 162 -8.43 -20.94 -16.50
C HIS A 162 -7.46 -19.74 -16.65
N ALA A 163 -8.01 -18.50 -16.74
CA ALA A 163 -7.17 -17.30 -16.77
C ALA A 163 -6.27 -17.19 -15.53
N LEU A 164 -6.82 -17.49 -14.33
CA LEU A 164 -6.06 -17.54 -13.08
C LEU A 164 -4.97 -18.60 -13.09
N THR A 165 -5.25 -19.78 -13.65
CA THR A 165 -4.27 -20.87 -13.78
C THR A 165 -3.12 -20.45 -14.68
N LEU A 166 -3.42 -19.91 -15.84
CA LEU A 166 -2.41 -19.41 -16.78
C LEU A 166 -1.58 -18.26 -16.19
N ALA A 167 -2.23 -17.32 -15.51
CA ALA A 167 -1.53 -16.20 -14.87
C ALA A 167 -0.48 -16.69 -13.86
N ARG A 168 -0.79 -17.73 -13.08
CA ARG A 168 0.11 -18.32 -12.07
C ARG A 168 1.19 -19.22 -12.65
N ALA A 169 1.00 -19.76 -13.86
CA ALA A 169 1.88 -20.76 -14.43
C ALA A 169 3.32 -20.28 -14.67
N GLY A 170 3.58 -18.96 -14.63
CA GLY A 170 4.93 -18.39 -14.83
C GLY A 170 5.95 -18.68 -13.73
N GLY A 171 5.61 -19.40 -12.67
CA GLY A 171 6.56 -19.76 -11.60
C GLY A 171 7.02 -18.61 -10.72
N GLY A 172 6.32 -17.51 -10.74
CA GLY A 172 6.64 -16.25 -10.08
C GLY A 172 6.92 -15.14 -11.08
N SER A 173 6.37 -13.95 -10.84
CA SER A 173 6.51 -12.80 -11.73
C SER A 173 6.65 -11.51 -10.92
N LEU A 174 7.38 -10.53 -11.44
CA LEU A 174 7.48 -9.19 -10.88
C LEU A 174 6.15 -8.45 -10.97
N ALA A 175 5.47 -8.56 -12.12
CA ALA A 175 4.24 -7.84 -12.37
C ALA A 175 3.21 -8.67 -13.13
N GLY A 176 1.94 -8.41 -12.84
CA GLY A 176 0.79 -8.83 -13.62
C GLY A 176 -0.15 -7.66 -13.84
N THR A 177 -0.88 -7.63 -14.95
CA THR A 177 -1.97 -6.68 -15.19
C THR A 177 -3.24 -7.42 -15.51
N LEU A 178 -4.34 -6.98 -14.92
CA LEU A 178 -5.69 -7.31 -15.38
C LEU A 178 -6.35 -6.05 -15.92
N VAL A 179 -6.89 -6.12 -17.12
CA VAL A 179 -7.69 -5.06 -17.72
C VAL A 179 -9.17 -5.47 -17.66
N THR A 180 -9.96 -4.73 -16.89
CA THR A 180 -11.37 -5.02 -16.63
C THR A 180 -12.10 -3.80 -16.09
N ALA A 181 -13.38 -3.64 -16.40
CA ALA A 181 -14.27 -2.68 -15.77
C ALA A 181 -14.99 -3.25 -14.53
N SER A 182 -14.89 -4.57 -14.30
CA SER A 182 -15.58 -5.28 -13.20
C SER A 182 -14.74 -5.33 -11.94
N GLY A 183 -15.18 -4.67 -10.87
CA GLY A 183 -14.55 -4.75 -9.55
C GLY A 183 -14.62 -6.16 -8.92
N GLU A 184 -15.67 -6.93 -9.23
CA GLU A 184 -15.80 -8.32 -8.78
C GLU A 184 -14.72 -9.22 -9.40
N LEU A 185 -14.56 -9.13 -10.73
CA LEU A 185 -13.54 -9.87 -11.46
C LEU A 185 -12.13 -9.46 -11.01
N ALA A 186 -11.90 -8.16 -10.78
CA ALA A 186 -10.63 -7.67 -10.25
C ALA A 186 -10.32 -8.27 -8.87
N ARG A 187 -11.32 -8.32 -7.97
CA ARG A 187 -11.16 -8.91 -6.64
C ARG A 187 -10.84 -10.41 -6.72
N GLU A 188 -11.58 -11.16 -7.54
CA GLU A 188 -11.36 -12.58 -7.75
C GLU A 188 -9.95 -12.85 -8.29
N PHE A 189 -9.53 -12.07 -9.29
CA PHE A 189 -8.20 -12.19 -9.88
C PHE A 189 -7.09 -11.90 -8.85
N ILE A 190 -7.21 -10.83 -8.05
CA ILE A 190 -6.23 -10.51 -7.01
C ILE A 190 -6.11 -11.66 -6.02
N LEU A 191 -7.23 -12.15 -5.47
CA LEU A 191 -7.23 -13.23 -4.48
C LEU A 191 -6.66 -14.54 -5.05
N GLY A 192 -6.91 -14.81 -6.33
CA GLY A 192 -6.43 -16.01 -7.01
C GLY A 192 -4.97 -15.93 -7.47
N ALA A 193 -4.47 -14.78 -7.90
CA ALA A 193 -3.17 -14.63 -8.56
C ALA A 193 -2.09 -13.95 -7.71
N ALA A 194 -2.44 -13.27 -6.60
CA ALA A 194 -1.48 -12.47 -5.83
C ALA A 194 -0.24 -13.24 -5.38
N ARG A 195 -0.38 -14.52 -5.02
CA ARG A 195 0.75 -15.36 -4.57
C ARG A 195 1.82 -15.62 -5.65
N ALA A 196 1.48 -15.39 -6.92
CA ALA A 196 2.38 -15.61 -8.05
C ALA A 196 2.98 -14.32 -8.62
N HIS A 197 2.62 -13.15 -8.10
CA HIS A 197 3.04 -11.85 -8.62
C HIS A 197 3.51 -10.95 -7.48
N GLY A 198 4.59 -10.22 -7.69
CA GLY A 198 5.06 -9.20 -6.76
C GLY A 198 4.13 -7.98 -6.74
N ARG A 199 3.58 -7.63 -7.90
CA ARG A 199 2.62 -6.53 -8.07
C ARG A 199 1.55 -6.90 -9.09
N ILE A 200 0.30 -6.53 -8.80
CA ILE A 200 -0.81 -6.63 -9.76
C ILE A 200 -1.34 -5.22 -10.00
N GLN A 201 -1.42 -4.84 -11.28
CA GLN A 201 -2.10 -3.64 -11.74
C GLN A 201 -3.51 -4.01 -12.21
N ILE A 202 -4.50 -3.26 -11.76
CA ILE A 202 -5.85 -3.27 -12.34
C ILE A 202 -5.98 -2.02 -13.20
N LEU A 203 -6.26 -2.20 -14.48
CA LEU A 203 -6.35 -1.12 -15.45
C LEU A 203 -7.76 -1.06 -16.04
N ASN A 204 -8.36 0.12 -15.98
CA ASN A 204 -9.63 0.46 -16.60
C ASN A 204 -9.61 1.91 -17.10
N GLU A 205 -10.70 2.38 -17.71
CA GLU A 205 -10.80 3.75 -18.21
C GLU A 205 -10.50 4.78 -17.11
N ALA A 206 -11.10 4.62 -15.92
CA ALA A 206 -10.93 5.55 -14.81
C ALA A 206 -9.49 5.70 -14.31
N SER A 207 -8.70 4.59 -14.33
CA SER A 207 -7.31 4.60 -13.88
C SER A 207 -6.30 4.93 -15.00
N SER A 208 -6.74 5.01 -16.26
CA SER A 208 -5.85 5.08 -17.43
C SER A 208 -5.02 6.35 -17.51
N VAL A 209 -5.53 7.48 -16.97
CA VAL A 209 -4.88 8.80 -17.01
C VAL A 209 -3.77 8.90 -15.98
N GLU A 210 -3.97 8.32 -14.79
CA GLU A 210 -3.04 8.43 -13.65
C GLU A 210 -2.16 7.19 -13.45
N SER A 211 -2.38 6.14 -14.24
CA SER A 211 -1.61 4.91 -14.15
C SER A 211 -0.15 5.11 -14.56
N THR A 212 0.78 4.65 -13.72
CA THR A 212 2.20 4.57 -14.08
C THR A 212 2.49 3.46 -15.09
N GLY A 213 1.52 2.56 -15.30
CA GLY A 213 1.58 1.43 -16.20
C GLY A 213 2.14 0.16 -15.59
N HIS A 214 2.06 -0.93 -16.36
CA HIS A 214 2.46 -2.28 -15.94
C HIS A 214 3.89 -2.33 -15.38
N GLY A 215 4.82 -1.71 -16.07
CA GLY A 215 6.25 -1.82 -15.76
C GLY A 215 6.82 -0.80 -14.77
N SER A 216 6.03 0.13 -14.24
CA SER A 216 6.53 1.25 -13.45
C SER A 216 5.80 1.36 -12.10
N PRO A 217 6.34 0.76 -11.02
CA PRO A 217 5.74 0.88 -9.70
C PRO A 217 5.89 2.28 -9.14
N LEU A 218 4.95 2.70 -8.28
CA LEU A 218 5.15 3.87 -7.43
C LEU A 218 6.28 3.59 -6.43
N PRO A 219 7.07 4.62 -6.02
CA PRO A 219 8.23 4.44 -5.14
C PRO A 219 7.94 3.76 -3.80
N GLN A 220 6.72 3.86 -3.28
CA GLN A 220 6.28 3.24 -2.04
C GLN A 220 5.81 1.78 -2.20
N LEU A 221 5.65 1.29 -3.44
CA LEU A 221 5.26 -0.08 -3.72
C LEU A 221 6.47 -1.00 -3.77
N VAL A 222 6.22 -2.29 -3.53
CA VAL A 222 7.24 -3.33 -3.67
C VAL A 222 7.59 -3.51 -5.14
N HIS A 223 8.90 -3.56 -5.45
CA HIS A 223 9.43 -4.13 -6.68
C HIS A 223 10.21 -5.38 -6.29
N GLY A 224 9.79 -6.50 -6.77
CA GLY A 224 10.24 -7.85 -6.46
C GLY A 224 9.11 -8.81 -6.73
N GLY A 225 9.33 -10.09 -6.63
CA GLY A 225 8.29 -11.08 -6.87
C GLY A 225 8.65 -12.45 -6.32
N PRO A 226 7.67 -13.35 -6.19
CA PRO A 226 7.89 -14.69 -5.68
C PRO A 226 8.62 -15.57 -6.70
N GLY A 227 9.17 -16.70 -6.24
CA GLY A 227 9.76 -17.72 -7.06
C GLY A 227 10.93 -17.21 -7.90
N ARG A 228 10.88 -17.44 -9.21
CA ARG A 228 11.93 -17.04 -10.17
C ARG A 228 12.14 -15.52 -10.26
N ALA A 229 11.17 -14.72 -9.85
CA ALA A 229 11.28 -13.27 -9.77
C ALA A 229 12.05 -12.78 -8.52
N GLY A 230 12.71 -13.68 -7.79
CA GLY A 230 13.75 -13.37 -6.81
C GLY A 230 13.32 -13.10 -5.39
N GLY A 231 12.13 -12.68 -5.15
CA GLY A 231 11.60 -12.36 -3.80
C GLY A 231 12.34 -11.23 -3.13
N GLY A 232 12.09 -10.12 -2.94
CA GLY A 232 12.80 -9.02 -2.30
C GLY A 232 12.01 -7.72 -2.29
N GLU A 233 12.59 -6.72 -1.70
CA GLU A 233 12.00 -5.39 -1.64
C GLU A 233 13.01 -4.35 -2.15
N GLU A 234 13.24 -4.33 -3.46
CA GLU A 234 14.15 -3.34 -4.08
C GLU A 234 13.62 -1.91 -3.95
N LEU A 235 12.29 -1.75 -4.07
CA LEU A 235 11.58 -0.51 -3.82
C LEU A 235 10.63 -0.68 -2.64
N GLY A 236 10.00 0.40 -2.19
CA GLY A 236 9.03 0.37 -1.09
C GLY A 236 9.35 1.37 0.01
N GLY A 237 10.14 2.40 -0.29
CA GLY A 237 10.49 3.48 0.62
C GLY A 237 11.18 2.97 1.90
N LEU A 238 10.71 3.37 3.07
CA LEU A 238 11.29 2.94 4.35
C LEU A 238 11.23 1.42 4.58
N ARG A 239 10.34 0.70 3.92
CA ARG A 239 10.22 -0.74 4.07
C ARG A 239 11.39 -1.46 3.42
N SER A 240 11.84 -1.04 2.24
CA SER A 240 13.02 -1.61 1.58
C SER A 240 14.29 -1.36 2.38
N VAL A 241 14.45 -0.15 2.95
CA VAL A 241 15.56 0.15 3.86
C VAL A 241 15.55 -0.80 5.06
N LYS A 242 14.40 -1.01 5.70
CA LYS A 242 14.26 -1.93 6.84
C LYS A 242 14.53 -3.39 6.48
N HIS A 243 14.30 -3.78 5.23
CA HIS A 243 14.58 -5.14 4.76
C HIS A 243 16.07 -5.50 4.86
N TYR A 244 16.94 -4.53 4.59
CA TYR A 244 18.40 -4.72 4.64
C TYR A 244 19.02 -4.40 6.01
N MET A 245 18.21 -3.96 6.99
CA MET A 245 18.71 -3.66 8.33
C MET A 245 18.71 -4.90 9.23
N GLN A 246 19.73 -5.02 10.07
CA GLN A 246 19.74 -5.99 11.16
C GLN A 246 18.65 -5.63 12.18
N ARG A 247 17.84 -6.60 12.55
CA ARG A 247 16.81 -6.47 13.58
C ARG A 247 17.22 -7.25 14.82
N THR A 248 17.11 -6.58 15.97
CA THR A 248 17.35 -7.20 17.25
C THR A 248 16.10 -7.04 18.13
N ALA A 249 15.56 -8.13 18.65
CA ALA A 249 14.50 -8.09 19.62
C ALA A 249 15.06 -7.73 21.00
N VAL A 250 14.43 -6.78 21.68
CA VAL A 250 14.81 -6.39 23.04
C VAL A 250 13.65 -6.74 23.98
N GLN A 251 13.94 -7.45 25.06
CA GLN A 251 12.96 -7.80 26.10
C GLN A 251 13.41 -7.20 27.43
N GLY A 252 12.45 -6.71 28.21
CA GLY A 252 12.73 -6.11 29.52
C GLY A 252 11.44 -5.69 30.20
N SER A 253 11.57 -5.13 31.42
CA SER A 253 10.43 -4.52 32.09
C SER A 253 9.91 -3.28 31.30
N PRO A 254 8.62 -2.93 31.41
CA PRO A 254 8.08 -1.76 30.71
C PRO A 254 8.91 -0.49 30.94
N THR A 255 9.37 -0.25 32.16
CA THR A 255 10.20 0.92 32.51
C THR A 255 11.55 0.89 31.77
N MET A 256 12.23 -0.27 31.71
CA MET A 256 13.48 -0.39 30.99
C MET A 256 13.28 -0.19 29.47
N LEU A 257 12.24 -0.78 28.91
CA LEU A 257 11.91 -0.61 27.48
C LEU A 257 11.56 0.84 27.14
N ALA A 258 10.84 1.53 28.03
CA ALA A 258 10.52 2.94 27.88
C ALA A 258 11.81 3.82 27.87
N THR A 259 12.75 3.53 28.78
CA THR A 259 14.02 4.26 28.85
C THR A 259 14.88 4.02 27.62
N ILE A 260 15.03 2.75 27.16
CA ILE A 260 15.82 2.40 25.98
C ILE A 260 15.20 3.01 24.71
N GLY A 261 13.88 2.91 24.56
CA GLY A 261 13.14 3.38 23.39
C GLY A 261 12.85 4.88 23.37
N GLN A 262 13.14 5.59 24.47
CA GLN A 262 12.77 7.00 24.66
C GLN A 262 11.27 7.26 24.38
N GLN A 263 10.46 6.28 24.73
CA GLN A 263 9.02 6.29 24.53
C GLN A 263 8.37 5.57 25.70
N TRP A 264 7.45 6.26 26.40
CA TRP A 264 6.70 5.59 27.46
C TRP A 264 5.77 4.52 26.89
N VAL A 265 5.73 3.39 27.58
CA VAL A 265 4.83 2.26 27.28
C VAL A 265 3.98 1.97 28.52
N ARG A 266 2.76 1.48 28.29
CA ARG A 266 1.85 1.18 29.41
C ARG A 266 2.50 0.18 30.38
N GLY A 267 2.38 0.46 31.69
CA GLY A 267 3.01 -0.29 32.75
C GLY A 267 4.42 0.18 33.14
N ALA A 268 5.01 1.11 32.38
CA ALA A 268 6.23 1.80 32.80
C ALA A 268 5.94 2.81 33.92
N GLN A 269 6.95 3.13 34.70
CA GLN A 269 6.86 4.17 35.71
C GLN A 269 6.43 5.50 35.08
N VAL A 270 5.70 6.28 35.88
CA VAL A 270 5.24 7.63 35.54
C VAL A 270 5.87 8.64 36.50
N ASN A 271 6.10 9.84 36.00
CA ASN A 271 6.62 10.97 36.79
C ASN A 271 5.47 11.96 36.99
N GLU A 272 4.92 12.01 38.20
CA GLU A 272 3.94 13.02 38.59
C GLU A 272 4.66 14.23 39.17
N ASP A 273 4.70 15.35 38.43
CA ASP A 273 5.31 16.59 38.84
C ASP A 273 4.23 17.53 39.41
N ARG A 274 4.67 18.53 40.19
CA ARG A 274 3.79 19.60 40.67
C ARG A 274 3.42 20.57 39.55
N ILE A 275 4.24 20.64 38.50
CA ILE A 275 3.98 21.49 37.33
C ILE A 275 3.08 20.74 36.37
N HIS A 276 1.93 21.35 36.06
CA HIS A 276 1.01 20.77 35.07
C HIS A 276 1.75 20.54 33.72
N PRO A 277 1.64 19.36 33.10
CA PRO A 277 2.38 19.03 31.86
C PRO A 277 2.18 20.07 30.74
N PHE A 278 1.00 20.67 30.63
CA PHE A 278 0.72 21.70 29.62
C PHE A 278 1.34 23.06 29.93
N ARG A 279 2.01 23.22 31.07
CA ARG A 279 2.81 24.40 31.44
C ARG A 279 4.30 24.27 31.09
N LYS A 280 4.71 23.08 30.63
CA LYS A 280 6.08 22.79 30.21
C LYS A 280 6.27 23.07 28.72
N TYR A 281 7.41 23.67 28.36
CA TYR A 281 7.86 23.76 26.99
C TYR A 281 8.25 22.38 26.46
N PHE A 282 8.33 22.25 25.13
CA PHE A 282 8.62 20.98 24.46
C PHE A 282 9.89 20.30 25.00
N GLU A 283 10.94 21.06 25.29
CA GLU A 283 12.21 20.56 25.81
C GLU A 283 12.09 20.01 27.23
N GLU A 284 11.24 20.63 28.06
CA GLU A 284 11.04 20.27 29.47
C GLU A 284 10.18 19.02 29.66
N ILE A 285 9.34 18.69 28.68
CA ILE A 285 8.48 17.50 28.74
C ILE A 285 9.36 16.27 28.51
N GLN A 286 9.16 15.24 29.32
CA GLN A 286 9.83 13.94 29.18
C GLN A 286 8.82 12.80 29.00
N PRO A 287 9.14 11.75 28.22
CA PRO A 287 8.35 10.52 28.22
C PRO A 287 8.16 9.98 29.62
N GLY A 288 6.91 9.71 30.01
CA GLY A 288 6.55 9.33 31.37
C GLY A 288 6.04 10.46 32.26
N ASP A 289 6.21 11.73 31.88
CA ASP A 289 5.58 12.85 32.59
C ASP A 289 4.08 12.66 32.58
N SER A 290 3.45 12.69 33.77
CA SER A 290 2.08 12.27 33.92
C SER A 290 1.28 13.24 34.82
N LEU A 291 0.00 13.31 34.53
CA LEU A 291 -0.99 14.00 35.35
C LEU A 291 -2.11 13.01 35.67
N LEU A 292 -2.42 12.86 36.98
CA LEU A 292 -3.65 12.24 37.44
C LEU A 292 -4.64 13.34 37.83
N THR A 293 -5.79 13.40 37.16
CA THR A 293 -6.77 14.47 37.35
C THR A 293 -7.58 14.29 38.63
N PRO A 294 -8.28 15.33 39.09
CA PRO A 294 -9.43 15.17 40.01
C PRO A 294 -10.48 14.21 39.39
N ARG A 295 -11.37 13.75 40.25
CA ARG A 295 -12.51 12.91 39.83
C ARG A 295 -13.71 13.77 39.45
N ARG A 296 -14.54 13.25 38.54
CA ARG A 296 -15.82 13.84 38.14
C ARG A 296 -16.89 12.78 38.01
N THR A 297 -18.02 12.95 38.70
CA THR A 297 -19.23 12.15 38.52
C THR A 297 -20.00 12.66 37.31
N LEU A 298 -20.37 11.75 36.41
CA LEU A 298 -21.18 12.05 35.23
C LEU A 298 -22.65 11.87 35.55
N THR A 299 -23.42 12.96 35.45
CA THR A 299 -24.80 13.02 35.88
C THR A 299 -25.80 12.83 34.73
N GLU A 300 -27.06 12.54 35.07
CA GLU A 300 -28.18 12.57 34.11
C GLU A 300 -28.25 13.90 33.34
N ALA A 301 -28.03 15.01 34.03
CA ALA A 301 -28.05 16.34 33.42
C ALA A 301 -26.97 16.50 32.36
N ASP A 302 -25.77 15.95 32.57
CA ASP A 302 -24.68 15.97 31.61
C ASP A 302 -25.10 15.28 30.31
N ILE A 303 -25.74 14.11 30.38
CA ILE A 303 -26.17 13.31 29.23
C ILE A 303 -27.24 14.04 28.42
N VAL A 304 -28.27 14.56 29.11
CA VAL A 304 -29.37 15.32 28.50
C VAL A 304 -28.83 16.57 27.81
N ASN A 305 -27.98 17.34 28.48
CA ASN A 305 -27.38 18.55 27.94
C ASN A 305 -26.51 18.24 26.71
N PHE A 306 -25.74 17.15 26.77
CA PHE A 306 -24.91 16.77 25.63
C PHE A 306 -25.75 16.29 24.45
N ALA A 307 -26.82 15.53 24.69
CA ALA A 307 -27.77 15.14 23.65
C ALA A 307 -28.39 16.34 22.95
N CYS A 308 -28.83 17.34 23.72
CA CYS A 308 -29.39 18.58 23.20
C CYS A 308 -28.37 19.40 22.38
N LEU A 309 -27.11 19.43 22.83
CA LEU A 309 -26.02 20.15 22.18
C LEU A 309 -25.58 19.47 20.88
N SER A 310 -25.45 18.13 20.87
CA SER A 310 -24.92 17.34 19.76
C SER A 310 -25.97 16.86 18.76
N GLY A 311 -27.24 16.78 19.18
CA GLY A 311 -28.32 16.13 18.44
C GLY A 311 -28.28 14.59 18.53
N ASP A 312 -27.39 14.02 19.33
CA ASP A 312 -27.27 12.57 19.51
C ASP A 312 -28.28 12.05 20.54
N HIS A 313 -29.48 11.74 20.06
CA HIS A 313 -30.57 11.16 20.82
C HIS A 313 -30.67 9.64 20.64
N PHE A 314 -29.53 8.96 20.42
CA PHE A 314 -29.53 7.51 20.26
C PHE A 314 -30.14 6.81 21.48
N TYR A 315 -30.96 5.78 21.25
CA TYR A 315 -31.77 5.13 22.28
C TYR A 315 -30.95 4.68 23.51
N ALA A 316 -29.74 4.17 23.31
CA ALA A 316 -28.90 3.69 24.40
C ALA A 316 -28.52 4.80 25.41
N HIS A 317 -28.63 6.07 25.03
CA HIS A 317 -28.37 7.22 25.86
C HIS A 317 -29.65 7.80 26.47
N MET A 318 -30.76 7.79 25.71
CA MET A 318 -31.94 8.60 26.01
C MET A 318 -33.18 7.78 26.39
N ASP A 319 -33.34 6.54 25.92
CA ASP A 319 -34.49 5.69 26.18
C ASP A 319 -34.16 4.63 27.25
N LYS A 320 -34.68 4.81 28.45
CA LYS A 320 -34.41 3.91 29.57
C LYS A 320 -34.98 2.49 29.35
N ILE A 321 -36.10 2.37 28.63
CA ILE A 321 -36.75 1.09 28.39
C ILE A 321 -35.96 0.31 27.36
N ALA A 322 -35.71 0.92 26.20
CA ALA A 322 -34.95 0.29 25.13
C ALA A 322 -33.50 -0.04 25.55
N ALA A 323 -32.86 0.83 26.32
CA ALA A 323 -31.51 0.60 26.84
C ALA A 323 -31.45 -0.59 27.80
N ALA A 324 -32.49 -0.80 28.62
CA ALA A 324 -32.58 -1.95 29.53
C ALA A 324 -32.67 -3.28 28.81
N GLU A 325 -33.24 -3.30 27.59
CA GLU A 325 -33.34 -4.49 26.72
C GLU A 325 -32.09 -4.67 25.82
N SER A 326 -31.17 -3.73 25.83
CA SER A 326 -29.94 -3.76 25.04
C SER A 326 -28.80 -4.54 25.73
N ILE A 327 -27.71 -4.75 25.01
CA ILE A 327 -26.48 -5.33 25.56
C ILE A 327 -25.91 -4.56 26.75
N PHE A 328 -26.32 -3.30 26.96
CA PHE A 328 -25.86 -2.46 28.06
C PHE A 328 -26.64 -2.67 29.35
N GLY A 329 -27.87 -3.17 29.27
CA GLY A 329 -28.75 -3.40 30.41
C GLY A 329 -29.32 -2.14 31.10
N GLU A 330 -28.79 -0.96 30.76
CA GLU A 330 -29.24 0.37 31.18
C GLU A 330 -28.65 1.44 30.28
N ARG A 331 -29.05 2.71 30.45
CA ARG A 331 -28.48 3.82 29.69
C ARG A 331 -27.00 3.99 29.91
N VAL A 332 -26.29 4.34 28.85
CA VAL A 332 -24.86 4.61 28.87
C VAL A 332 -24.56 6.05 28.48
N VAL A 333 -23.44 6.56 28.93
CA VAL A 333 -22.91 7.89 28.60
C VAL A 333 -22.47 7.89 27.11
N HIS A 334 -22.74 8.99 26.41
CA HIS A 334 -22.23 9.19 25.05
C HIS A 334 -20.70 9.08 25.04
N GLY A 335 -20.15 8.30 24.13
CA GLY A 335 -18.71 8.15 24.01
C GLY A 335 -17.99 9.49 23.76
N TYR A 336 -18.56 10.34 22.90
CA TYR A 336 -18.00 11.68 22.62
C TYR A 336 -18.10 12.62 23.83
N PHE A 337 -19.15 12.52 24.64
CA PHE A 337 -19.22 13.27 25.88
C PHE A 337 -18.15 12.81 26.86
N LEU A 338 -17.95 11.51 27.01
CA LEU A 338 -16.91 10.95 27.88
C LEU A 338 -15.52 11.52 27.55
N ILE A 339 -15.18 11.57 26.24
CA ILE A 339 -13.90 12.14 25.79
C ILE A 339 -13.83 13.65 26.09
N SER A 340 -14.92 14.37 25.83
CA SER A 340 -14.99 15.83 26.11
C SER A 340 -14.89 16.15 27.59
N ALA A 341 -15.55 15.36 28.43
CA ALA A 341 -15.49 15.49 29.90
C ALA A 341 -14.07 15.17 30.42
N ALA A 342 -13.42 14.14 29.83
CA ALA A 342 -12.03 13.81 30.16
C ALA A 342 -11.07 14.93 29.76
N ALA A 343 -11.25 15.51 28.56
CA ALA A 343 -10.45 16.66 28.12
C ALA A 343 -10.58 17.85 29.07
N GLY A 344 -11.80 18.14 29.54
CA GLY A 344 -12.04 19.19 30.55
C GLY A 344 -11.35 18.94 31.91
N LEU A 345 -11.05 17.69 32.26
CA LEU A 345 -10.32 17.35 33.47
C LEU A 345 -8.82 17.56 33.40
N PHE A 346 -8.22 17.28 32.23
CA PHE A 346 -6.76 17.37 32.08
C PHE A 346 -6.27 18.64 31.37
N VAL A 347 -7.16 19.51 30.86
CA VAL A 347 -6.74 20.75 30.21
C VAL A 347 -6.32 21.79 31.24
N ASP A 348 -5.23 22.50 30.95
CA ASP A 348 -4.92 23.75 31.69
C ASP A 348 -5.52 24.93 30.91
N ALA A 349 -6.42 25.67 31.54
CA ALA A 349 -7.15 26.76 30.88
C ALA A 349 -6.33 28.02 30.62
N GLY A 350 -5.15 28.15 31.25
CA GLY A 350 -4.32 29.34 31.10
C GLY A 350 -3.47 29.33 29.84
N VAL A 351 -3.07 30.50 29.38
CA VAL A 351 -2.13 30.63 28.29
C VAL A 351 -0.79 29.96 28.66
N GLY A 352 -0.32 29.06 27.82
CA GLY A 352 0.89 28.27 28.06
C GLY A 352 1.59 27.81 26.80
N PRO A 353 2.63 26.97 26.92
CA PRO A 353 3.37 26.44 25.79
C PRO A 353 2.56 25.54 24.85
N VAL A 354 1.50 24.90 25.34
CA VAL A 354 0.58 24.12 24.49
C VAL A 354 -0.23 25.08 23.63
N ILE A 355 -0.06 24.98 22.31
CA ILE A 355 -0.63 25.92 21.33
C ILE A 355 -1.97 25.42 20.83
N ALA A 356 -2.09 24.11 20.56
CA ALA A 356 -3.29 23.53 19.99
C ALA A 356 -3.38 22.02 20.25
N ASN A 357 -4.61 21.51 20.25
CA ASN A 357 -4.87 20.09 20.04
C ASN A 357 -4.62 19.79 18.55
N TYR A 358 -3.70 18.87 18.28
CA TYR A 358 -3.23 18.56 16.92
C TYR A 358 -3.90 17.31 16.33
N GLY A 359 -4.49 16.47 17.18
CA GLY A 359 -5.20 15.28 16.76
C GLY A 359 -5.47 14.27 17.87
N MET A 360 -6.19 13.23 17.51
CA MET A 360 -6.48 12.09 18.36
C MET A 360 -6.24 10.80 17.58
N GLU A 361 -5.66 9.78 18.24
CA GLU A 361 -5.34 8.49 17.63
C GLU A 361 -5.77 7.34 18.53
N ASN A 362 -6.06 6.19 17.91
CA ASN A 362 -6.24 4.90 18.56
C ASN A 362 -7.31 4.87 19.66
N LEU A 363 -8.41 5.64 19.49
CA LEU A 363 -9.51 5.65 20.46
C LEU A 363 -10.19 4.27 20.52
N ARG A 364 -10.35 3.78 21.77
CA ARG A 364 -11.11 2.59 22.11
C ARG A 364 -11.92 2.85 23.38
N PHE A 365 -13.21 2.58 23.31
CA PHE A 365 -14.08 2.40 24.47
C PHE A 365 -13.95 0.95 24.91
N ILE A 366 -13.62 0.74 26.19
CA ILE A 366 -13.32 -0.58 26.76
C ILE A 366 -14.54 -1.10 27.50
N GLU A 367 -15.07 -0.26 28.41
CA GLU A 367 -16.25 -0.58 29.22
C GLU A 367 -17.27 0.55 29.10
N PRO A 368 -18.57 0.25 29.09
CA PRO A 368 -19.61 1.27 29.10
C PRO A 368 -19.60 2.06 30.42
N VAL A 369 -19.71 3.37 30.29
CA VAL A 369 -19.87 4.28 31.43
C VAL A 369 -21.35 4.63 31.60
N LYS A 370 -21.84 4.59 32.78
CA LYS A 370 -23.26 4.80 33.11
C LYS A 370 -23.50 6.14 33.78
N PRO A 371 -24.73 6.67 33.70
CA PRO A 371 -25.12 7.83 34.55
C PRO A 371 -24.87 7.55 36.05
N GLY A 372 -24.17 8.45 36.72
CA GLY A 372 -23.77 8.26 38.13
C GLY A 372 -22.34 7.72 38.31
N ASP A 373 -21.70 7.19 37.27
CA ASP A 373 -20.30 6.79 37.34
C ASP A 373 -19.37 7.99 37.54
N THR A 374 -18.28 7.73 38.22
CA THR A 374 -17.26 8.74 38.50
C THR A 374 -16.00 8.40 37.72
N ILE A 375 -15.58 9.33 36.87
CA ILE A 375 -14.37 9.16 36.06
C ILE A 375 -13.16 9.89 36.66
N GLN A 376 -11.97 9.35 36.36
CA GLN A 376 -10.68 9.95 36.62
C GLN A 376 -9.80 9.72 35.44
N VAL A 377 -8.93 10.66 35.08
CA VAL A 377 -8.09 10.57 33.88
C VAL A 377 -6.62 10.59 34.25
N ARG A 378 -5.86 9.70 33.64
CA ARG A 378 -4.41 9.77 33.61
C ARG A 378 -3.97 10.23 32.20
N LEU A 379 -3.20 11.29 32.16
CA LEU A 379 -2.55 11.82 30.97
C LEU A 379 -1.05 11.58 31.09
N THR A 380 -0.42 10.83 30.20
CA THR A 380 1.01 10.52 30.28
C THR A 380 1.71 10.84 28.95
N CYS A 381 2.79 11.60 29.00
CA CYS A 381 3.62 11.83 27.81
C CYS A 381 4.18 10.51 27.30
N LYS A 382 3.79 10.12 26.09
CA LYS A 382 4.22 8.89 25.47
C LYS A 382 5.51 9.09 24.65
N ARG A 383 5.51 10.08 23.77
CA ARG A 383 6.69 10.47 22.98
C ARG A 383 6.56 11.92 22.52
N LYS A 384 7.69 12.45 22.07
CA LYS A 384 7.73 13.80 21.50
C LYS A 384 8.53 13.82 20.19
N THR A 385 8.08 14.64 19.25
CA THR A 385 8.69 14.74 17.91
C THR A 385 8.86 16.20 17.54
N VAL A 386 10.07 16.60 17.16
CA VAL A 386 10.33 17.95 16.66
C VAL A 386 9.61 18.15 15.33
N LYS A 387 8.88 19.25 15.20
CA LYS A 387 8.26 19.64 13.94
C LYS A 387 9.25 20.46 13.12
N ARG A 388 9.48 20.06 11.86
CA ARG A 388 10.34 20.82 10.94
C ARG A 388 9.69 22.15 10.61
N GLN A 389 10.43 23.25 10.80
CA GLN A 389 10.01 24.58 10.35
C GLN A 389 10.01 24.66 8.82
N ARG A 390 9.01 25.30 8.26
CA ARG A 390 8.87 25.51 6.80
C ARG A 390 9.52 26.82 6.35
N SER A 391 9.65 27.78 7.27
CA SER A 391 10.33 29.07 7.05
C SER A 391 11.01 29.52 8.34
N ALA A 392 11.96 30.46 8.23
CA ALA A 392 12.66 31.04 9.39
C ALA A 392 11.72 31.83 10.34
N ASP A 393 10.61 32.33 9.83
CA ASP A 393 9.63 33.12 10.59
C ASP A 393 8.61 32.25 11.33
N GLU A 394 8.57 30.94 11.02
CA GLU A 394 7.67 29.99 11.72
C GLU A 394 8.19 29.73 13.13
N LYS A 395 7.32 29.89 14.14
CA LYS A 395 7.69 29.57 15.53
C LYS A 395 8.11 28.10 15.64
N ALA A 396 9.22 27.86 16.31
CA ALA A 396 9.69 26.51 16.58
C ALA A 396 8.69 25.76 17.46
N THR A 397 8.27 24.57 17.02
CA THR A 397 7.26 23.75 17.71
C THR A 397 7.65 22.28 17.66
N GLY A 398 7.01 21.49 18.52
CA GLY A 398 7.05 20.03 18.45
C GLY A 398 5.66 19.45 18.72
N VAL A 399 5.50 18.23 18.35
CA VAL A 399 4.29 17.44 18.62
C VAL A 399 4.58 16.51 19.80
N VAL A 400 3.74 16.58 20.82
CA VAL A 400 3.77 15.68 21.97
C VAL A 400 2.57 14.74 21.88
N GLU A 401 2.83 13.45 21.90
CA GLU A 401 1.81 12.40 21.99
C GLU A 401 1.61 12.02 23.46
N TRP A 402 0.37 12.13 23.90
CA TRP A 402 -0.04 11.79 25.26
C TRP A 402 -0.92 10.56 25.23
N ALA A 403 -0.61 9.56 26.04
CA ALA A 403 -1.54 8.48 26.35
C ALA A 403 -2.60 9.00 27.33
N VAL A 404 -3.86 8.80 27.01
CA VAL A 404 -5.00 9.13 27.85
C VAL A 404 -5.69 7.85 28.27
N GLU A 405 -5.83 7.68 29.58
CA GLU A 405 -6.50 6.56 30.21
C GLU A 405 -7.61 7.10 31.09
N ILE A 406 -8.86 6.76 30.78
CA ILE A 406 -10.03 7.12 31.58
C ILE A 406 -10.40 5.91 32.41
N PHE A 407 -10.47 6.12 33.73
CA PHE A 407 -10.84 5.09 34.71
C PHE A 407 -12.19 5.42 35.32
N ASN A 408 -12.97 4.40 35.68
CA ASN A 408 -14.17 4.53 36.50
C ASN A 408 -13.81 4.53 38.00
N GLN A 409 -14.82 4.60 38.89
CA GLN A 409 -14.67 4.57 40.36
C GLN A 409 -14.02 3.27 40.90
N HIS A 410 -14.01 2.19 40.09
CA HIS A 410 -13.42 0.91 40.43
C HIS A 410 -12.01 0.74 39.87
N GLN A 411 -11.39 1.80 39.37
CA GLN A 411 -10.07 1.80 38.71
C GLN A 411 -9.99 0.92 37.46
N GLN A 412 -11.11 0.66 36.83
CA GLN A 412 -11.17 -0.05 35.53
C GLN A 412 -11.05 0.97 34.40
N ALA A 413 -10.24 0.66 33.40
CA ALA A 413 -10.11 1.49 32.21
C ALA A 413 -11.40 1.42 31.38
N VAL A 414 -12.04 2.55 31.17
CA VAL A 414 -13.28 2.67 30.37
C VAL A 414 -13.02 3.20 28.97
N ALA A 415 -11.97 4.00 28.77
CA ALA A 415 -11.52 4.41 27.46
C ALA A 415 -10.01 4.66 27.41
N LEU A 416 -9.42 4.41 26.27
CA LEU A 416 -8.00 4.55 26.01
C LEU A 416 -7.80 5.21 24.65
N TYR A 417 -6.93 6.22 24.58
CA TYR A 417 -6.57 6.89 23.32
C TYR A 417 -5.27 7.66 23.45
N SER A 418 -4.74 8.15 22.35
CA SER A 418 -3.68 9.16 22.35
C SER A 418 -4.23 10.50 21.90
N ILE A 419 -3.78 11.60 22.52
CA ILE A 419 -3.93 12.94 21.96
C ILE A 419 -2.58 13.47 21.50
N LEU A 420 -2.61 14.28 20.46
CA LEU A 420 -1.45 14.98 19.93
C LEU A 420 -1.60 16.47 20.26
N THR A 421 -0.62 17.06 20.89
CA THR A 421 -0.60 18.50 21.14
C THR A 421 0.56 19.15 20.41
N LEU A 422 0.30 20.33 19.84
CA LEU A 422 1.36 21.19 19.31
C LEU A 422 1.88 22.04 20.47
N VAL A 423 3.18 21.93 20.75
CA VAL A 423 3.83 22.59 21.89
C VAL A 423 4.95 23.52 21.41
N ALA A 424 5.02 24.73 21.97
CA ALA A 424 6.07 25.67 21.69
C ALA A 424 7.42 25.15 22.19
N ARG A 425 8.48 25.41 21.42
CA ARG A 425 9.86 25.19 21.83
C ARG A 425 10.45 26.46 22.44
N GLN A 426 11.37 26.29 23.39
CA GLN A 426 12.15 27.40 23.89
C GLN A 426 13.07 27.93 22.79
N GLN A 427 13.14 29.25 22.62
CA GLN A 427 14.13 29.87 21.74
C GLN A 427 15.48 29.82 22.45
N GLY A 428 16.35 28.93 22.04
CA GLY A 428 17.72 28.82 22.52
C GLY A 428 18.49 27.89 21.59
N ASP A 429 19.80 28.20 21.40
CA ASP A 429 20.72 27.40 20.59
C ASP A 429 20.85 25.99 21.18
N PHE A 430 20.02 25.04 20.70
CA PHE A 430 20.29 23.63 20.89
C PHE A 430 20.79 23.06 19.56
N PRO A 431 21.96 22.40 19.54
CA PRO A 431 22.46 21.74 18.35
C PRO A 431 21.46 20.68 17.85
N ALA A 432 21.35 20.54 16.52
CA ALA A 432 20.45 19.69 15.77
C ALA A 432 20.72 18.18 16.00
#